data_97ecd32b46162034efc7acb1e3ca4187
#
_entry.id   97ecd32b46162034efc7acb1e3ca4187
#
_cell.length_a   1.000
_cell.length_b   1.000
_cell.length_c   1.000
_cell.angle_alpha   90.00
_cell.angle_beta   90.00
_cell.angle_gamma   90.00
#
_symmetry.space_group_name_H-M   'P 1'
#
loop_
_entity.id
_entity.type
_entity.pdbx_description
1 polymer ?
#
loop_
_entity_poly.entity_id
_entity_poly.type
_entity_poly.pdbx_seq_one_letter_code
_entity_poly.pdbx_strand_id
1 'polypeptide(L)'
;MKYSIPLSGFFLIAIAFTSCKSEQEKKAETVTNNYVRFVDSITQENAVDALANWPTIDNYFEKKSNELNIEIDKLEDSHDFDAKIDSATAKYEAFRNSILQQKLKLQNSSQK
;
A
#
# COMPACT_ATOMS: atom_id res chain seq x y z
N MET A 1 -18.34 -1.97 47.39
CA MET A 1 -18.32 -0.57 47.04
C MET A 1 -16.94 -0.07 46.75
N LYS A 2 -16.11 -0.05 47.77
CA LYS A 2 -14.75 0.44 47.61
C LYS A 2 -13.95 -0.35 46.55
N TYR A 3 -14.30 -1.58 46.33
CA TYR A 3 -13.52 -2.48 45.52
C TYR A 3 -13.83 -2.34 44.05
N SER A 4 -14.99 -1.86 43.72
CA SER A 4 -15.38 -1.75 42.32
C SER A 4 -14.64 -0.63 41.61
N ILE A 5 -14.28 0.42 42.29
CA ILE A 5 -13.59 1.56 41.70
C ILE A 5 -12.20 1.21 41.18
N PRO A 6 -11.32 0.56 41.97
CA PRO A 6 -10.02 0.14 41.44
C PRO A 6 -10.11 -0.84 40.31
N LEU A 7 -11.08 -1.73 40.38
CA LEU A 7 -11.29 -2.72 39.30
C LEU A 7 -11.69 -2.05 38.00
N SER A 8 -12.57 -1.05 38.08
CA SER A 8 -12.97 -0.29 36.92
C SER A 8 -11.81 0.45 36.30
N GLY A 9 -11.01 1.10 37.15
CA GLY A 9 -9.85 1.82 36.65
C GLY A 9 -8.86 0.91 35.97
N PHE A 10 -8.62 -0.21 36.58
CA PHE A 10 -7.71 -1.20 36.02
C PHE A 10 -8.19 -1.73 34.67
N PHE A 11 -9.48 -1.98 34.58
CA PHE A 11 -10.10 -2.45 33.34
C PHE A 11 -9.95 -1.43 32.22
N LEU A 12 -10.13 -0.15 32.52
CA LEU A 12 -9.95 0.92 31.55
C LEU A 12 -8.53 0.98 31.01
N ILE A 13 -7.56 0.78 31.89
CA ILE A 13 -6.15 0.75 31.48
C ILE A 13 -5.91 -0.39 30.50
N ALA A 14 -6.48 -1.55 30.78
CA ALA A 14 -6.35 -2.72 29.91
C ALA A 14 -6.94 -2.45 28.52
N ILE A 15 -8.08 -1.79 28.48
CA ILE A 15 -8.73 -1.43 27.21
C ILE A 15 -7.83 -0.47 26.41
N ALA A 16 -7.24 0.50 27.11
CA ALA A 16 -6.36 1.46 26.47
C ALA A 16 -5.16 0.76 25.82
N PHE A 17 -4.62 -0.23 26.50
CA PHE A 17 -3.49 -1.00 25.96
C PHE A 17 -3.87 -1.77 24.72
N THR A 18 -5.01 -2.42 24.72
CA THR A 18 -5.42 -3.27 23.59
C THR A 18 -5.87 -2.45 22.38
N SER A 19 -6.39 -1.25 22.60
CA SER A 19 -6.93 -0.44 21.51
C SER A 19 -5.92 0.55 20.94
N CYS A 20 -4.78 0.73 21.60
CA CYS A 20 -3.82 1.77 21.21
C CYS A 20 -2.71 1.18 20.36
N LYS A 21 -2.79 1.42 19.06
CA LYS A 21 -1.68 1.16 18.16
C LYS A 21 -0.71 2.34 18.28
N SER A 22 0.57 2.11 18.11
CA SER A 22 1.54 3.19 18.09
C SER A 22 1.25 4.11 16.91
N GLU A 23 1.67 5.36 17.01
CA GLU A 23 1.51 6.30 15.90
C GLU A 23 2.22 5.82 14.65
N GLN A 24 3.36 5.17 14.84
CA GLN A 24 4.14 4.63 13.72
C GLN A 24 3.38 3.52 13.01
N GLU A 25 2.69 2.65 13.75
CA GLU A 25 1.87 1.61 13.14
C GLU A 25 0.70 2.20 12.37
N LYS A 26 0.08 3.26 12.89
CA LYS A 26 -1.01 3.95 12.21
C LYS A 26 -0.55 4.58 10.90
N LYS A 27 0.61 5.20 10.92
CA LYS A 27 1.19 5.78 9.70
C LYS A 27 1.52 4.71 8.68
N ALA A 28 2.10 3.60 9.13
CA ALA A 28 2.41 2.46 8.26
C ALA A 28 1.13 1.89 7.64
N GLU A 29 0.08 1.77 8.43
CA GLU A 29 -1.22 1.30 7.95
C GLU A 29 -1.78 2.24 6.90
N THR A 30 -1.71 3.54 7.13
CA THR A 30 -2.22 4.54 6.19
C THR A 30 -1.48 4.48 4.86
N VAL A 31 -0.14 4.47 4.89
CA VAL A 31 0.63 4.44 3.64
C VAL A 31 0.49 3.11 2.92
N THR A 32 0.35 2.00 3.67
CA THR A 32 0.11 0.70 3.09
C THR A 32 -1.24 0.67 2.37
N ASN A 33 -2.29 1.16 3.02
CA ASN A 33 -3.61 1.22 2.42
C ASN A 33 -3.64 2.13 1.19
N ASN A 34 -2.94 3.25 1.25
CA ASN A 34 -2.86 4.17 0.11
C ASN A 34 -2.14 3.51 -1.07
N TYR A 35 -1.08 2.77 -0.79
CA TYR A 35 -0.33 2.04 -1.80
C TYR A 35 -1.20 0.97 -2.47
N VAL A 36 -1.91 0.17 -1.67
CA VAL A 36 -2.79 -0.89 -2.17
C VAL A 36 -3.91 -0.28 -3.02
N ARG A 37 -4.54 0.80 -2.56
CA ARG A 37 -5.60 1.47 -3.30
C ARG A 37 -5.11 2.03 -4.63
N PHE A 38 -3.93 2.61 -4.62
CA PHE A 38 -3.34 3.14 -5.84
C PHE A 38 -3.15 2.02 -6.86
N VAL A 39 -2.54 0.91 -6.44
CA VAL A 39 -2.32 -0.24 -7.32
C VAL A 39 -3.64 -0.80 -7.84
N ASP A 40 -4.62 -0.99 -6.95
CA ASP A 40 -5.92 -1.50 -7.36
C ASP A 40 -6.60 -0.58 -8.37
N SER A 41 -6.47 0.72 -8.17
CA SER A 41 -7.07 1.72 -9.05
C SER A 41 -6.48 1.66 -10.46
N ILE A 42 -5.16 1.67 -10.56
CA ILE A 42 -4.50 1.71 -11.87
C ILE A 42 -4.58 0.38 -12.61
N THR A 43 -4.61 -0.74 -11.89
CA THR A 43 -4.68 -2.06 -12.53
C THR A 43 -6.06 -2.37 -13.11
N GLN A 44 -7.05 -1.56 -12.76
CA GLN A 44 -8.38 -1.65 -13.36
C GLN A 44 -8.51 -0.86 -14.65
N GLU A 45 -7.54 -0.02 -14.96
CA GLU A 45 -7.57 0.77 -16.18
C GLU A 45 -7.29 -0.07 -17.42
N ASN A 46 -7.83 0.40 -18.55
CA ASN A 46 -7.53 -0.20 -19.85
C ASN A 46 -6.05 0.00 -20.15
N ALA A 47 -5.39 -1.03 -20.66
CA ALA A 47 -3.96 -1.00 -20.96
C ALA A 47 -3.59 0.13 -21.93
N VAL A 48 -4.45 0.43 -22.92
CA VAL A 48 -4.19 1.50 -23.87
C VAL A 48 -4.18 2.87 -23.19
N ASP A 49 -5.18 3.10 -22.33
CA ASP A 49 -5.27 4.36 -21.59
C ASP A 49 -4.11 4.50 -20.61
N ALA A 50 -3.76 3.43 -19.94
CA ALA A 50 -2.64 3.41 -19.00
C ALA A 50 -1.31 3.68 -19.70
N LEU A 51 -1.14 3.13 -20.91
CA LEU A 51 0.07 3.36 -21.70
C LEU A 51 0.24 4.83 -22.05
N ALA A 52 -0.85 5.50 -22.38
CA ALA A 52 -0.82 6.93 -22.72
C ALA A 52 -0.35 7.77 -21.52
N ASN A 53 -0.64 7.33 -20.31
CA ASN A 53 -0.31 8.05 -19.08
C ASN A 53 0.80 7.37 -18.29
N TRP A 54 1.50 6.44 -18.89
CA TRP A 54 2.43 5.58 -18.17
C TRP A 54 3.51 6.33 -17.38
N PRO A 55 4.19 7.35 -17.95
CA PRO A 55 5.20 8.07 -17.17
C PRO A 55 4.64 8.68 -15.89
N THR A 56 3.42 9.20 -15.94
CA THR A 56 2.76 9.77 -14.76
C THR A 56 2.44 8.68 -13.75
N ILE A 57 1.93 7.55 -14.21
CA ILE A 57 1.58 6.40 -13.35
C ILE A 57 2.83 5.88 -12.65
N ASP A 58 3.90 5.66 -13.40
CA ASP A 58 5.14 5.11 -12.88
C ASP A 58 5.78 6.06 -11.85
N ASN A 59 5.75 7.35 -12.13
CA ASN A 59 6.21 8.37 -11.20
C ASN A 59 5.44 8.33 -9.89
N TYR A 60 4.12 8.19 -9.99
CA TYR A 60 3.25 8.11 -8.82
C TYR A 60 3.53 6.85 -8.02
N PHE A 61 3.78 5.74 -8.73
CA PHE A 61 4.13 4.48 -8.09
C PHE A 61 5.43 4.61 -7.29
N GLU A 62 6.45 5.21 -7.86
CA GLU A 62 7.71 5.44 -7.16
C GLU A 62 7.52 6.27 -5.91
N LYS A 63 6.72 7.33 -6.02
CA LYS A 63 6.43 8.19 -4.88
C LYS A 63 5.73 7.43 -3.77
N LYS A 64 4.70 6.66 -4.11
CA LYS A 64 3.96 5.86 -3.13
C LYS A 64 4.82 4.76 -2.52
N SER A 65 5.68 4.14 -3.32
CA SER A 65 6.62 3.13 -2.83
C SER A 65 7.62 3.72 -1.84
N ASN A 66 8.14 4.90 -2.14
CA ASN A 66 9.09 5.56 -1.24
C ASN A 66 8.44 5.96 0.07
N GLU A 67 7.22 6.52 0.03
CA GLU A 67 6.47 6.85 1.23
C GLU A 67 6.23 5.59 2.09
N LEU A 68 5.85 4.51 1.43
CA LEU A 68 5.62 3.23 2.09
C LEU A 68 6.89 2.73 2.76
N ASN A 69 7.99 2.69 2.04
CA ASN A 69 9.26 2.17 2.55
C ASN A 69 9.75 2.97 3.75
N ILE A 70 9.62 4.29 3.70
CA ILE A 70 10.02 5.15 4.80
C ILE A 70 9.27 4.79 6.08
N GLU A 71 7.96 4.60 5.99
CA GLU A 71 7.16 4.31 7.19
C GLU A 71 7.31 2.87 7.66
N ILE A 72 7.44 1.92 6.73
CA ILE A 72 7.63 0.51 7.07
C ILE A 72 9.00 0.30 7.73
N ASP A 73 10.04 0.97 7.24
CA ASP A 73 11.39 0.83 7.80
C ASP A 73 11.49 1.31 9.24
N LYS A 74 10.58 2.18 9.67
CA LYS A 74 10.55 2.66 11.05
C LYS A 74 9.95 1.64 12.02
N LEU A 75 9.29 0.61 11.51
CA LEU A 75 8.69 -0.42 12.35
C LEU A 75 9.73 -1.44 12.76
N GLU A 76 9.63 -1.94 14.00
CA GLU A 76 10.46 -3.05 14.46
C GLU A 76 10.07 -4.34 13.75
N ASP A 77 8.79 -4.50 13.49
CA ASP A 77 8.25 -5.69 12.83
C ASP A 77 7.20 -5.26 11.81
N SER A 78 7.46 -5.53 10.54
CA SER A 78 6.56 -5.18 9.44
C SER A 78 5.72 -6.38 8.98
N HIS A 79 5.78 -7.48 9.68
CA HIS A 79 5.16 -8.75 9.26
C HIS A 79 3.68 -8.60 8.89
N ASP A 80 2.93 -7.83 9.67
CA ASP A 80 1.50 -7.64 9.44
C ASP A 80 1.18 -6.94 8.11
N PHE A 81 2.15 -6.20 7.57
CA PHE A 81 1.96 -5.44 6.34
C PHE A 81 2.55 -6.13 5.10
N ASP A 82 3.50 -7.04 5.31
CA ASP A 82 4.28 -7.63 4.23
C ASP A 82 3.42 -8.31 3.17
N ALA A 83 2.42 -9.08 3.58
CA ALA A 83 1.58 -9.82 2.65
C ALA A 83 0.79 -8.88 1.74
N LYS A 84 0.26 -7.79 2.29
CA LYS A 84 -0.50 -6.81 1.53
C LYS A 84 0.40 -6.07 0.54
N ILE A 85 1.58 -5.69 1.00
CA ILE A 85 2.56 -4.98 0.18
C ILE A 85 3.02 -5.87 -0.99
N ASP A 86 3.36 -7.11 -0.69
CA ASP A 86 3.84 -8.05 -1.69
C ASP A 86 2.77 -8.34 -2.74
N SER A 87 1.54 -8.52 -2.30
CA SER A 87 0.41 -8.76 -3.20
C SER A 87 0.17 -7.58 -4.13
N ALA A 88 0.18 -6.37 -3.59
CA ALA A 88 -0.01 -5.16 -4.40
C ALA A 88 1.16 -4.96 -5.37
N THR A 89 2.38 -5.17 -4.91
CA THR A 89 3.57 -5.05 -5.76
C THR A 89 3.52 -6.03 -6.92
N ALA A 90 3.13 -7.28 -6.65
CA ALA A 90 2.99 -8.29 -7.69
C ALA A 90 1.95 -7.88 -8.73
N LYS A 91 0.82 -7.32 -8.31
CA LYS A 91 -0.20 -6.80 -9.22
C LYS A 91 0.35 -5.69 -10.11
N TYR A 92 1.08 -4.77 -9.50
CA TYR A 92 1.65 -3.65 -10.27
C TYR A 92 2.66 -4.15 -11.30
N GLU A 93 3.52 -5.07 -10.91
CA GLU A 93 4.53 -5.62 -11.83
C GLU A 93 3.88 -6.36 -12.99
N ALA A 94 2.83 -7.14 -12.74
CA ALA A 94 2.09 -7.82 -13.79
C ALA A 94 1.44 -6.80 -14.75
N PHE A 95 0.87 -5.76 -14.21
CA PHE A 95 0.26 -4.70 -15.00
C PHE A 95 1.31 -3.95 -15.81
N ARG A 96 2.44 -3.62 -15.22
CA ARG A 96 3.56 -2.98 -15.89
C ARG A 96 4.05 -3.82 -17.07
N ASN A 97 4.19 -5.12 -16.89
CA ASN A 97 4.60 -6.02 -17.96
C ASN A 97 3.59 -6.01 -19.10
N SER A 98 2.31 -5.98 -18.77
CA SER A 98 1.24 -5.87 -19.74
C SER A 98 1.36 -4.57 -20.57
N ILE A 99 1.65 -3.46 -19.91
CA ILE A 99 1.84 -2.16 -20.54
C ILE A 99 3.05 -2.18 -21.48
N LEU A 100 4.16 -2.79 -21.04
CA LEU A 100 5.36 -2.90 -21.86
C LEU A 100 5.12 -3.74 -23.10
N GLN A 101 4.36 -4.84 -22.96
CA GLN A 101 4.00 -5.67 -24.10
C GLN A 101 3.11 -4.91 -25.08
N GLN A 102 2.17 -4.12 -24.58
CA GLN A 102 1.31 -3.30 -25.41
C GLN A 102 2.14 -2.28 -26.20
N LYS A 103 3.11 -1.66 -25.55
CA LYS A 103 4.02 -0.72 -26.17
C LYS A 103 4.81 -1.38 -27.32
N LEU A 104 5.32 -2.58 -27.10
CA LEU A 104 6.05 -3.33 -28.11
C LEU A 104 5.18 -3.68 -29.30
N LYS A 105 3.94 -4.07 -29.06
CA LYS A 105 2.99 -4.37 -30.15
C LYS A 105 2.74 -3.14 -31.02
N LEU A 106 2.56 -1.98 -30.39
CA LEU A 106 2.34 -0.74 -31.13
C LEU A 106 3.57 -0.34 -31.95
N GLN A 107 4.76 -0.51 -31.39
CA GLN A 107 6.01 -0.22 -32.10
C GLN A 107 6.18 -1.14 -33.30
N ASN A 108 5.90 -2.42 -33.13
CA ASN A 108 6.01 -3.38 -34.21
C ASN A 108 5.00 -3.11 -35.33
N SER A 109 3.79 -2.69 -34.97
CA SER A 109 2.77 -2.32 -35.95
C SER A 109 3.18 -1.10 -36.77
N SER A 110 3.82 -0.12 -36.14
CA SER A 110 4.20 1.12 -36.82
C SER A 110 5.40 0.92 -37.76
N GLN A 111 6.17 -0.14 -37.58
CA GLN A 111 7.31 -0.44 -38.45
C GLN A 111 6.92 -1.13 -39.76
N LYS A 112 5.69 -1.57 -39.85
CA LYS A 112 5.17 -2.15 -41.09
C LYS A 112 4.58 -1.09 -41.97
#